data_36d99dd587267f7cd60540ee8cb0285c
#
_entry.id   36d99dd587267f7cd60540ee8cb0285c
#
_cell.length_a   1.000
_cell.length_b   1.000
_cell.length_c   1.000
_cell.angle_alpha   90.00
_cell.angle_beta   90.00
_cell.angle_gamma   90.00
#
_symmetry.space_group_name_H-M   'P 1'
#
loop_
_entity.id
_entity.type
_entity.pdbx_description
1 polymer ?
#
loop_
_entity_poly.entity_id
_entity_poly.type
_entity_poly.pdbx_seq_one_letter_code
_entity_poly.pdbx_strand_id
1 'polypeptide(L)'
;MLKTATLIALAVLLNGNIYAQSADSLLKTMTDSTKIKTLNPTFKSTRIVLSQSTETQKKHDLDMRIRHHFGDIGGEFGSAHTLYGLDVATDLFIGFDYGITDKLTVSIGRSKHNELYNGFIKYKLLEQGGGKNGNIPINITFLAQMGWIAREPIATTEFPSYANRFTYFLQPIFSRKISQRISLQIAPAVLLRKNTTESRDPDNLFSIGFAGRAKLTKRLSFVADYTFVNGLNRPSDLAQKFYNPLGVGLEIETGGHVFSLNFMNSEYISENSFIPDTKKSWKHGGVRFGFTISRNFTLFKSKDKDLQSKIY
;
A
#
# COMPACT_ATOMS: atom_id res chain seq x y z
N MET A 1 -69.22 -16.96 22.84
CA MET A 1 -68.11 -16.79 21.88
C MET A 1 -66.92 -15.90 22.34
N LEU A 2 -67.11 -15.10 23.38
CA LEU A 2 -66.01 -14.21 23.86
C LEU A 2 -64.96 -14.91 24.76
N LYS A 3 -65.35 -15.99 25.48
CA LYS A 3 -64.45 -16.71 26.40
C LYS A 3 -63.43 -17.65 25.72
N THR A 4 -63.72 -18.12 24.52
CA THR A 4 -62.85 -19.01 23.76
C THR A 4 -61.72 -18.25 23.04
N ALA A 5 -61.97 -16.99 22.60
CA ALA A 5 -60.96 -16.14 21.96
C ALA A 5 -59.87 -15.69 22.95
N THR A 6 -60.24 -15.46 24.22
CA THR A 6 -59.30 -15.03 25.27
C THR A 6 -58.33 -16.15 25.70
N LEU A 7 -58.78 -17.40 25.67
CA LEU A 7 -57.94 -18.57 25.99
C LEU A 7 -56.94 -18.90 24.89
N ILE A 8 -57.28 -18.67 23.62
CA ILE A 8 -56.35 -18.86 22.48
C ILE A 8 -55.26 -17.74 22.46
N ALA A 9 -55.64 -16.51 22.79
CA ALA A 9 -54.68 -15.43 22.90
C ALA A 9 -53.67 -15.62 24.07
N LEU A 10 -54.11 -16.19 25.20
CA LEU A 10 -53.25 -16.50 26.34
C LEU A 10 -52.32 -17.68 26.07
N ALA A 11 -52.74 -18.68 25.28
CA ALA A 11 -51.92 -19.82 24.90
C ALA A 11 -50.78 -19.44 23.90
N VAL A 12 -50.99 -18.42 23.05
CA VAL A 12 -49.97 -17.91 22.12
C VAL A 12 -48.92 -17.10 22.85
N LEU A 13 -49.28 -16.38 23.93
CA LEU A 13 -48.34 -15.61 24.75
C LEU A 13 -47.45 -16.48 25.65
N LEU A 14 -47.89 -17.69 26.03
CA LEU A 14 -47.08 -18.59 26.85
C LEU A 14 -46.03 -19.41 26.05
N ASN A 15 -46.19 -19.54 24.73
CA ASN A 15 -45.24 -20.25 23.88
C ASN A 15 -44.07 -19.34 23.37
N GLY A 16 -44.15 -18.04 23.56
CA GLY A 16 -43.09 -17.11 23.12
C GLY A 16 -41.78 -17.15 23.93
N ASN A 17 -41.84 -17.67 25.17
CA ASN A 17 -40.68 -17.65 26.07
C ASN A 17 -39.67 -18.79 25.85
N ILE A 18 -40.02 -19.85 25.14
CA ILE A 18 -39.13 -21.00 24.91
C ILE A 18 -38.13 -20.71 23.79
N TYR A 19 -38.50 -19.85 22.82
CA TYR A 19 -37.60 -19.46 21.73
C TYR A 19 -36.63 -18.34 22.12
N ALA A 20 -36.98 -17.49 23.08
CA ALA A 20 -36.11 -16.41 23.53
C ALA A 20 -34.88 -16.89 24.31
N GLN A 21 -35.03 -17.96 25.12
CA GLN A 21 -33.89 -18.53 25.86
C GLN A 21 -32.88 -19.25 24.96
N SER A 22 -33.32 -19.86 23.86
CA SER A 22 -32.38 -20.49 22.92
C SER A 22 -31.64 -19.46 22.05
N ALA A 23 -32.29 -18.35 21.69
CA ALA A 23 -31.68 -17.25 20.94
C ALA A 23 -30.62 -16.52 21.75
N ASP A 24 -30.85 -16.22 23.02
CA ASP A 24 -29.88 -15.57 23.92
C ASP A 24 -28.68 -16.48 24.21
N SER A 25 -28.87 -17.79 24.35
CA SER A 25 -27.76 -18.73 24.53
C SER A 25 -26.92 -18.87 23.25
N LEU A 26 -27.57 -18.89 22.06
CA LEU A 26 -26.92 -18.87 20.77
C LEU A 26 -26.19 -17.54 20.55
N LEU A 27 -26.78 -16.40 20.89
CA LEU A 27 -26.11 -15.09 20.82
C LEU A 27 -24.90 -15.01 21.76
N LYS A 28 -24.99 -15.55 22.98
CA LYS A 28 -23.86 -15.63 23.92
C LYS A 28 -22.76 -16.55 23.37
N THR A 29 -23.12 -17.71 22.80
CA THR A 29 -22.13 -18.62 22.20
C THR A 29 -21.46 -17.99 20.96
N MET A 30 -22.21 -17.23 20.16
CA MET A 30 -21.67 -16.47 19.01
C MET A 30 -20.84 -15.27 19.46
N THR A 31 -21.18 -14.58 20.55
CA THR A 31 -20.37 -13.49 21.11
C THR A 31 -19.13 -13.98 21.85
N ASP A 32 -19.14 -15.14 22.47
CA ASP A 32 -17.94 -15.73 23.09
C ASP A 32 -16.99 -16.38 22.08
N SER A 33 -17.48 -16.90 20.95
CA SER A 33 -16.63 -17.40 19.87
C SER A 33 -16.03 -16.28 18.99
N THR A 34 -16.51 -15.04 19.09
CA THR A 34 -16.02 -13.88 18.30
C THR A 34 -14.96 -13.03 19.02
N LYS A 35 -14.34 -13.51 20.08
CA LYS A 35 -13.06 -12.96 20.55
C LYS A 35 -11.87 -13.43 19.70
N ILE A 36 -12.05 -13.71 18.41
CA ILE A 36 -10.99 -13.52 17.44
C ILE A 36 -10.82 -11.99 17.38
N LYS A 37 -9.82 -11.50 18.10
CA LYS A 37 -9.35 -10.10 18.01
C LYS A 37 -8.99 -9.89 16.55
N THR A 38 -9.95 -9.45 15.73
CA THR A 38 -9.68 -9.06 14.34
C THR A 38 -8.70 -7.91 14.44
N LEU A 39 -7.42 -8.23 14.23
CA LEU A 39 -6.36 -7.26 14.20
C LEU A 39 -6.67 -6.33 13.02
N ASN A 40 -7.25 -5.18 13.34
CA ASN A 40 -7.54 -4.18 12.32
C ASN A 40 -6.22 -3.79 11.64
N PRO A 41 -6.09 -3.93 10.32
CA PRO A 41 -4.85 -3.61 9.62
C PRO A 41 -4.42 -2.18 9.91
N THR A 42 -3.11 -1.95 9.95
CA THR A 42 -2.53 -0.63 10.20
C THR A 42 -2.76 0.29 9.02
N PHE A 43 -2.55 -0.24 7.82
CA PHE A 43 -2.90 0.39 6.55
C PHE A 43 -3.95 -0.45 5.83
N LYS A 44 -4.63 0.12 4.85
CA LYS A 44 -5.63 -0.63 4.09
C LYS A 44 -5.05 -1.34 2.87
N SER A 45 -4.05 -0.72 2.27
CA SER A 45 -3.37 -1.22 1.08
C SER A 45 -1.94 -1.66 1.40
N THR A 46 -1.38 -2.54 0.58
CA THR A 46 0.05 -2.93 0.62
C THR A 46 0.98 -1.79 0.24
N ARG A 47 0.44 -0.69 -0.32
CA ARG A 47 1.15 0.56 -0.65
C ARG A 47 0.40 1.77 -0.09
N ILE A 48 1.13 2.88 0.08
CA ILE A 48 0.58 4.17 0.52
C ILE A 48 0.50 5.09 -0.72
N VAL A 49 1.15 6.23 -0.77
CA VAL A 49 1.23 7.04 -2.00
C VAL A 49 2.37 6.55 -2.88
N LEU A 50 3.61 6.73 -2.44
CA LEU A 50 4.83 6.26 -3.10
C LEU A 50 5.36 4.98 -2.43
N SER A 51 5.31 4.92 -1.10
CA SER A 51 5.94 3.92 -0.25
C SER A 51 5.14 2.62 -0.12
N GLN A 52 5.84 1.53 0.21
CA GLN A 52 5.24 0.28 0.67
C GLN A 52 4.70 0.43 2.10
N SER A 53 3.65 -0.30 2.45
CA SER A 53 3.17 -0.45 3.82
C SER A 53 3.62 -1.79 4.44
N THR A 54 3.37 -1.98 5.74
CA THR A 54 3.60 -3.27 6.41
C THR A 54 2.57 -4.35 6.05
N GLU A 55 1.55 -4.01 5.27
CA GLU A 55 0.51 -4.97 4.92
C GLU A 55 0.98 -5.96 3.85
N THR A 56 0.55 -7.20 3.99
CA THR A 56 0.72 -8.32 3.05
C THR A 56 -0.63 -8.72 2.48
N GLN A 57 -0.65 -9.34 1.30
CA GLN A 57 -1.85 -9.93 0.74
C GLN A 57 -2.25 -11.17 1.56
N LYS A 58 -3.56 -11.43 1.69
CA LYS A 58 -4.04 -12.65 2.31
C LYS A 58 -3.69 -13.85 1.44
N LYS A 59 -3.56 -15.01 2.07
CA LYS A 59 -3.31 -16.26 1.35
C LYS A 59 -4.33 -16.45 0.23
N HIS A 60 -3.82 -16.74 -0.99
CA HIS A 60 -4.58 -16.95 -2.21
C HIS A 60 -5.30 -15.71 -2.76
N ASP A 61 -5.10 -14.53 -2.19
CA ASP A 61 -5.56 -13.29 -2.78
C ASP A 61 -4.52 -12.76 -3.78
N LEU A 62 -5.00 -12.34 -4.95
CA LEU A 62 -4.26 -11.65 -6.00
C LEU A 62 -4.77 -10.22 -6.07
N ASP A 63 -3.91 -9.25 -5.82
CA ASP A 63 -4.20 -7.83 -6.05
C ASP A 63 -3.65 -7.41 -7.40
N MET A 64 -4.54 -7.05 -8.32
CA MET A 64 -4.18 -6.37 -9.56
C MET A 64 -4.15 -4.88 -9.31
N ARG A 65 -3.03 -4.24 -9.68
CA ARG A 65 -2.81 -2.82 -9.41
C ARG A 65 -2.40 -2.07 -10.65
N ILE A 66 -3.10 -0.96 -10.90
CA ILE A 66 -2.76 0.02 -11.92
C ILE A 66 -2.45 1.34 -11.22
N ARG A 67 -1.29 1.91 -11.50
CA ARG A 67 -0.85 3.22 -10.99
C ARG A 67 -0.48 4.09 -12.17
N HIS A 68 -0.91 5.33 -12.12
CA HIS A 68 -0.65 6.31 -13.18
C HIS A 68 -0.17 7.62 -12.57
N HIS A 69 0.97 8.13 -13.03
CA HIS A 69 1.48 9.46 -12.70
C HIS A 69 1.40 10.34 -13.95
N PHE A 70 0.90 11.54 -13.76
CA PHE A 70 0.74 12.55 -14.80
C PHE A 70 1.90 13.56 -14.78
N GLY A 71 1.85 14.55 -15.66
CA GLY A 71 2.79 15.65 -15.72
C GLY A 71 2.67 16.63 -14.56
N ASP A 72 3.45 17.69 -14.60
CA ASP A 72 3.43 18.76 -13.59
C ASP A 72 2.11 19.54 -13.66
N ILE A 73 1.47 19.78 -12.51
CA ILE A 73 0.26 20.60 -12.42
C ILE A 73 0.58 22.07 -12.66
N GLY A 74 1.75 22.50 -12.22
CA GLY A 74 2.21 23.89 -12.33
C GLY A 74 3.70 23.97 -12.64
N GLY A 75 4.29 25.17 -12.54
CA GLY A 75 5.69 25.40 -12.86
C GLY A 75 5.95 25.57 -14.36
N GLU A 76 7.19 25.38 -14.78
CA GLU A 76 7.65 25.59 -16.15
C GLU A 76 6.97 24.65 -17.17
N PHE A 77 6.70 23.41 -16.76
CA PHE A 77 6.18 22.35 -17.63
C PHE A 77 4.70 22.02 -17.38
N GLY A 78 4.01 22.78 -16.52
CA GLY A 78 2.61 22.54 -16.15
C GLY A 78 1.82 23.85 -16.12
N SER A 79 0.63 23.84 -16.68
CA SER A 79 -0.38 24.91 -16.58
C SER A 79 -1.59 24.53 -17.45
N ALA A 80 -2.42 25.51 -17.79
CA ALA A 80 -3.58 25.29 -18.66
C ALA A 80 -3.21 24.72 -20.05
N HIS A 81 -2.01 25.01 -20.57
CA HIS A 81 -1.55 24.49 -21.89
C HIS A 81 -1.27 22.99 -21.90
N THR A 82 -1.08 22.35 -20.74
CA THR A 82 -0.93 20.90 -20.57
C THR A 82 -2.11 20.29 -19.84
N LEU A 83 -3.23 20.98 -19.79
CA LEU A 83 -4.38 20.61 -18.97
C LEU A 83 -3.94 20.26 -17.52
N TYR A 84 -3.07 21.13 -16.94
CA TYR A 84 -2.49 20.93 -15.60
C TYR A 84 -1.78 19.59 -15.46
N GLY A 85 -1.04 19.17 -16.49
CA GLY A 85 -0.27 17.95 -16.54
C GLY A 85 -1.05 16.69 -16.95
N LEU A 86 -2.37 16.76 -17.09
CA LEU A 86 -3.20 15.58 -17.44
C LEU A 86 -2.96 15.06 -18.85
N ASP A 87 -2.46 15.87 -19.77
CA ASP A 87 -2.08 15.46 -21.14
C ASP A 87 -0.83 14.58 -21.17
N VAL A 88 -0.07 14.52 -20.10
CA VAL A 88 1.24 13.87 -20.04
C VAL A 88 1.21 12.71 -19.06
N ALA A 89 1.39 11.49 -19.56
CA ALA A 89 1.64 10.31 -18.74
C ALA A 89 3.14 10.16 -18.48
N THR A 90 3.62 10.54 -17.29
CA THR A 90 5.04 10.42 -16.94
C THR A 90 5.42 8.97 -16.64
N ASP A 91 4.60 8.27 -15.88
CA ASP A 91 4.79 6.84 -15.62
C ASP A 91 3.45 6.11 -15.49
N LEU A 92 3.44 4.86 -15.94
CA LEU A 92 2.33 3.91 -15.81
C LEU A 92 2.88 2.59 -15.29
N PHE A 93 2.34 2.08 -14.21
CA PHE A 93 2.70 0.79 -13.62
C PHE A 93 1.50 -0.14 -13.61
N ILE A 94 1.71 -1.36 -14.08
CA ILE A 94 0.77 -2.47 -13.95
C ILE A 94 1.48 -3.60 -13.22
N GLY A 95 0.87 -4.12 -12.15
CA GLY A 95 1.47 -5.16 -11.34
C GLY A 95 0.45 -6.04 -10.65
N PHE A 96 0.95 -7.17 -10.16
CA PHE A 96 0.22 -8.20 -9.47
C PHE A 96 0.94 -8.57 -8.18
N ASP A 97 0.24 -8.46 -7.04
CA ASP A 97 0.72 -8.87 -5.72
C ASP A 97 -0.05 -10.12 -5.29
N TYR A 98 0.63 -11.25 -5.08
CA TYR A 98 0.00 -12.50 -4.69
C TYR A 98 0.40 -12.94 -3.29
N GLY A 99 -0.60 -13.28 -2.45
CA GLY A 99 -0.41 -13.83 -1.12
C GLY A 99 -0.14 -15.34 -1.17
N ILE A 100 1.11 -15.75 -0.97
CA ILE A 100 1.46 -17.16 -0.80
C ILE A 100 0.95 -17.66 0.56
N THR A 101 1.13 -16.84 1.59
CA THR A 101 0.55 -17.01 2.93
C THR A 101 0.04 -15.65 3.40
N ASP A 102 -0.66 -15.59 4.54
CA ASP A 102 -1.07 -14.30 5.14
C ASP A 102 0.12 -13.41 5.52
N LYS A 103 1.33 -13.97 5.59
CA LYS A 103 2.56 -13.26 5.95
C LYS A 103 3.53 -13.07 4.79
N LEU A 104 3.34 -13.79 3.67
CA LEU A 104 4.27 -13.79 2.54
C LEU A 104 3.55 -13.36 1.27
N THR A 105 3.96 -12.23 0.71
CA THR A 105 3.50 -11.71 -0.58
C THR A 105 4.65 -11.69 -1.57
N VAL A 106 4.40 -12.12 -2.78
CA VAL A 106 5.28 -11.95 -3.94
C VAL A 106 4.61 -11.03 -4.95
N SER A 107 5.40 -10.28 -5.69
CA SER A 107 4.89 -9.34 -6.68
C SER A 107 5.71 -9.36 -7.95
N ILE A 108 5.04 -9.08 -9.05
CA ILE A 108 5.66 -8.76 -10.34
C ILE A 108 4.87 -7.64 -10.99
N GLY A 109 5.57 -6.72 -11.65
CA GLY A 109 4.94 -5.63 -12.38
C GLY A 109 5.90 -4.98 -13.37
N ARG A 110 5.36 -4.09 -14.20
CA ARG A 110 6.12 -3.33 -15.18
C ARG A 110 5.74 -1.86 -15.12
N SER A 111 6.75 -1.01 -15.08
CA SER A 111 6.64 0.44 -15.24
C SER A 111 6.96 0.84 -16.69
N LYS A 112 6.28 1.89 -17.18
CA LYS A 112 6.59 2.50 -18.48
C LYS A 112 8.00 3.10 -18.46
N HIS A 113 8.36 3.78 -17.35
CA HIS A 113 9.68 4.39 -17.19
C HIS A 113 10.77 3.31 -17.22
N ASN A 114 11.76 3.50 -18.09
CA ASN A 114 12.85 2.55 -18.34
C ASN A 114 12.39 1.14 -18.74
N GLU A 115 11.12 0.97 -19.10
CA GLU A 115 10.50 -0.37 -19.32
C GLU A 115 10.83 -1.31 -18.14
N LEU A 116 10.82 -0.76 -16.93
CA LEU A 116 11.31 -1.41 -15.73
C LEU A 116 10.38 -2.55 -15.32
N TYR A 117 10.86 -3.78 -15.39
CA TYR A 117 10.26 -4.91 -14.69
C TYR A 117 10.67 -4.88 -13.23
N ASN A 118 9.69 -5.00 -12.36
CA ASN A 118 9.87 -4.90 -10.92
C ASN A 118 9.22 -6.09 -10.24
N GLY A 119 9.96 -6.76 -9.38
CA GLY A 119 9.46 -7.84 -8.54
C GLY A 119 9.90 -7.66 -7.11
N PHE A 120 9.04 -8.06 -6.15
CA PHE A 120 9.42 -8.05 -4.75
C PHE A 120 8.90 -9.29 -3.99
N ILE A 121 9.58 -9.55 -2.89
CA ILE A 121 9.13 -10.46 -1.83
C ILE A 121 8.94 -9.62 -0.58
N LYS A 122 7.78 -9.73 0.06
CA LYS A 122 7.43 -9.03 1.30
C LYS A 122 7.01 -10.05 2.35
N TYR A 123 7.68 -10.02 3.51
CA TYR A 123 7.43 -10.96 4.61
C TYR A 123 7.11 -10.22 5.90
N LYS A 124 5.93 -10.48 6.49
CA LYS A 124 5.48 -9.93 7.77
C LYS A 124 6.06 -10.77 8.91
N LEU A 125 7.06 -10.19 9.60
CA LEU A 125 7.72 -10.82 10.74
C LEU A 125 6.86 -10.76 12.00
N LEU A 126 6.40 -9.55 12.35
CA LEU A 126 5.59 -9.30 13.54
C LEU A 126 4.32 -8.55 13.17
N GLU A 127 3.27 -8.82 13.91
CA GLU A 127 1.96 -8.16 13.78
C GLU A 127 1.54 -7.58 15.12
N GLN A 128 1.17 -6.29 15.12
CA GLN A 128 0.73 -5.57 16.30
C GLN A 128 -0.49 -6.25 16.94
N GLY A 129 -0.41 -6.49 18.25
CA GLY A 129 -1.45 -7.22 18.99
C GLY A 129 -1.39 -8.75 18.79
N GLY A 130 -0.40 -9.26 18.05
CA GLY A 130 -0.12 -10.70 17.94
C GLY A 130 0.59 -11.26 19.19
N GLY A 131 0.97 -12.56 19.11
CA GLY A 131 1.57 -13.29 20.24
C GLY A 131 0.54 -13.86 21.19
N LYS A 132 0.98 -14.75 22.09
CA LYS A 132 0.11 -15.48 23.04
C LYS A 132 -0.76 -14.56 23.91
N ASN A 133 -0.28 -13.34 24.24
CA ASN A 133 -0.98 -12.38 25.10
C ASN A 133 -1.34 -11.07 24.39
N GLY A 134 -1.21 -10.96 23.07
CA GLY A 134 -1.47 -9.74 22.32
C GLY A 134 -0.47 -8.61 22.61
N ASN A 135 0.75 -8.93 23.05
CA ASN A 135 1.73 -7.95 23.59
C ASN A 135 2.67 -7.34 22.55
N ILE A 136 2.57 -7.73 21.25
CA ILE A 136 3.41 -7.15 20.20
C ILE A 136 2.96 -5.70 19.94
N PRO A 137 3.81 -4.68 20.18
CA PRO A 137 3.40 -3.29 20.12
C PRO A 137 3.41 -2.68 18.72
N ILE A 138 4.09 -3.33 17.74
CA ILE A 138 4.32 -2.81 16.39
C ILE A 138 4.19 -3.93 15.34
N ASN A 139 3.98 -3.53 14.08
CA ASN A 139 4.19 -4.43 12.95
C ASN A 139 5.62 -4.29 12.45
N ILE A 140 6.22 -5.40 12.03
CA ILE A 140 7.50 -5.44 11.34
C ILE A 140 7.34 -6.29 10.08
N THR A 141 7.67 -5.70 8.94
CA THR A 141 7.65 -6.37 7.63
C THR A 141 8.97 -6.11 6.93
N PHE A 142 9.50 -7.11 6.27
CA PHE A 142 10.70 -6.99 5.45
C PHE A 142 10.36 -7.08 3.98
N LEU A 143 10.91 -6.15 3.18
CA LEU A 143 10.77 -6.08 1.73
C LEU A 143 12.13 -6.24 1.07
N ALA A 144 12.20 -7.14 0.08
CA ALA A 144 13.30 -7.25 -0.86
C ALA A 144 12.75 -7.12 -2.28
N GLN A 145 13.23 -6.14 -3.03
CA GLN A 145 12.74 -5.80 -4.36
C GLN A 145 13.89 -5.76 -5.35
N MET A 146 13.66 -6.26 -6.56
CA MET A 146 14.55 -6.20 -7.70
C MET A 146 13.87 -5.47 -8.85
N GLY A 147 14.61 -4.58 -9.50
CA GLY A 147 14.23 -3.93 -10.76
C GLY A 147 15.18 -4.33 -11.89
N TRP A 148 14.63 -4.58 -13.08
CA TRP A 148 15.36 -4.84 -14.30
C TRP A 148 14.94 -3.86 -15.38
N ILE A 149 15.91 -3.06 -15.88
CA ILE A 149 15.71 -2.10 -16.98
C ILE A 149 15.77 -2.88 -18.30
N ALA A 150 14.63 -3.01 -18.96
CA ALA A 150 14.51 -3.80 -20.19
C ALA A 150 14.75 -2.98 -21.48
N ARG A 151 14.55 -1.64 -21.42
CA ARG A 151 14.73 -0.79 -22.60
C ARG A 151 16.13 -0.89 -23.20
N GLU A 152 16.22 -0.61 -24.48
CA GLU A 152 17.52 -0.47 -25.16
C GLU A 152 18.34 0.68 -24.54
N PRO A 153 19.69 0.56 -24.52
CA PRO A 153 20.55 1.63 -24.05
C PRO A 153 20.43 2.86 -24.96
N ILE A 154 20.40 4.06 -24.36
CA ILE A 154 20.39 5.32 -25.11
C ILE A 154 21.80 5.60 -25.69
N ALA A 155 22.83 5.18 -24.95
CA ALA A 155 24.23 5.27 -25.39
C ALA A 155 24.92 3.92 -25.16
N THR A 156 25.92 3.62 -25.98
CA THR A 156 26.70 2.36 -25.89
C THR A 156 27.40 2.17 -24.53
N THR A 157 27.64 3.27 -23.82
CA THR A 157 28.31 3.28 -22.52
C THR A 157 27.34 3.22 -21.34
N GLU A 158 26.03 3.27 -21.57
CA GLU A 158 25.03 3.37 -20.49
C GLU A 158 25.00 2.13 -19.58
N PHE A 159 25.13 0.95 -20.16
CA PHE A 159 25.17 -0.32 -19.44
C PHE A 159 26.44 -1.09 -19.81
N PRO A 160 27.60 -0.78 -19.16
CA PRO A 160 28.87 -1.45 -19.48
C PRO A 160 28.81 -2.98 -19.37
N SER A 161 27.90 -3.50 -18.52
CA SER A 161 27.59 -4.94 -18.43
C SER A 161 26.08 -5.13 -18.27
N TYR A 162 25.60 -6.34 -18.56
CA TYR A 162 24.19 -6.70 -18.37
C TYR A 162 23.74 -6.52 -16.91
N ALA A 163 24.63 -6.75 -15.94
CA ALA A 163 24.37 -6.56 -14.51
C ALA A 163 24.04 -5.11 -14.13
N ASN A 164 24.49 -4.11 -14.92
CA ASN A 164 24.19 -2.69 -14.67
C ASN A 164 22.70 -2.34 -14.90
N ARG A 165 21.92 -3.25 -15.54
CA ARG A 165 20.47 -3.10 -15.72
C ARG A 165 19.66 -3.43 -14.48
N PHE A 166 20.28 -4.04 -13.46
CA PHE A 166 19.61 -4.45 -12.25
C PHE A 166 19.80 -3.44 -11.13
N THR A 167 18.74 -3.29 -10.35
CA THR A 167 18.71 -2.51 -9.11
C THR A 167 18.06 -3.36 -8.01
N TYR A 168 18.56 -3.23 -6.79
CA TYR A 168 18.02 -3.97 -5.64
C TYR A 168 17.65 -3.00 -4.54
N PHE A 169 16.50 -3.21 -3.92
CA PHE A 169 15.99 -2.37 -2.85
C PHE A 169 15.59 -3.25 -1.66
N LEU A 170 16.19 -2.96 -0.50
CA LEU A 170 15.96 -3.69 0.75
C LEU A 170 15.40 -2.73 1.78
N GLN A 171 14.29 -3.11 2.44
CA GLN A 171 13.57 -2.23 3.35
C GLN A 171 12.92 -3.00 4.49
N PRO A 172 13.40 -2.92 5.72
CA PRO A 172 12.59 -3.18 6.90
C PRO A 172 11.56 -2.06 7.10
N ILE A 173 10.32 -2.42 7.36
CA ILE A 173 9.19 -1.51 7.53
C ILE A 173 8.62 -1.72 8.92
N PHE A 174 8.55 -0.64 9.71
CA PHE A 174 8.01 -0.63 11.05
C PHE A 174 6.75 0.23 11.06
N SER A 175 5.62 -0.30 11.52
CA SER A 175 4.41 0.50 11.64
C SER A 175 3.68 0.25 12.95
N ARG A 176 2.90 1.25 13.34
CA ARG A 176 2.04 1.15 14.51
C ARG A 176 0.71 1.86 14.24
N LYS A 177 -0.35 1.19 14.57
CA LYS A 177 -1.67 1.78 14.71
C LYS A 177 -1.75 2.43 16.08
N ILE A 178 -1.69 3.76 16.11
CA ILE A 178 -1.69 4.55 17.34
C ILE A 178 -3.10 4.63 17.94
N SER A 179 -4.11 4.78 17.07
CA SER A 179 -5.51 4.84 17.44
C SER A 179 -6.38 4.17 16.37
N GLN A 180 -7.69 4.11 16.56
CA GLN A 180 -8.63 3.60 15.55
C GLN A 180 -8.59 4.41 14.23
N ARG A 181 -8.06 5.63 14.26
CA ARG A 181 -8.03 6.55 13.11
C ARG A 181 -6.63 6.82 12.60
N ILE A 182 -5.58 6.68 13.40
CA ILE A 182 -4.22 7.12 13.08
C ILE A 182 -3.26 5.94 13.07
N SER A 183 -2.52 5.81 11.98
CA SER A 183 -1.42 4.86 11.82
C SER A 183 -0.18 5.59 11.33
N LEU A 184 0.98 5.19 11.83
CA LEU A 184 2.28 5.75 11.48
C LEU A 184 3.24 4.64 11.08
N GLN A 185 4.22 5.00 10.24
CA GLN A 185 5.24 4.09 9.73
C GLN A 185 6.58 4.79 9.60
N ILE A 186 7.65 4.04 9.87
CA ILE A 186 9.03 4.39 9.52
C ILE A 186 9.66 3.20 8.78
N ALA A 187 10.43 3.48 7.74
CA ALA A 187 10.96 2.46 6.84
C ALA A 187 12.36 2.87 6.33
N PRO A 188 13.42 2.55 7.08
CA PRO A 188 14.79 2.69 6.56
C PRO A 188 15.00 1.74 5.39
N ALA A 189 15.84 2.13 4.42
CA ALA A 189 16.10 1.33 3.24
C ALA A 189 17.47 1.59 2.63
N VAL A 190 17.93 0.63 1.84
CA VAL A 190 19.08 0.75 0.96
C VAL A 190 18.69 0.38 -0.47
N LEU A 191 19.06 1.24 -1.41
CA LEU A 191 18.98 1.00 -2.84
C LEU A 191 20.38 0.73 -3.39
N LEU A 192 20.57 -0.42 -4.01
CA LEU A 192 21.82 -0.83 -4.68
C LEU A 192 21.60 -0.76 -6.19
N ARG A 193 22.47 -0.02 -6.89
CA ARG A 193 22.40 0.20 -8.34
C ARG A 193 23.80 0.39 -8.91
N LYS A 194 23.97 0.22 -10.21
CA LYS A 194 25.21 0.47 -10.95
C LYS A 194 24.99 1.26 -12.26
N ASN A 195 23.88 1.98 -12.33
CA ASN A 195 23.45 2.75 -13.49
C ASN A 195 23.38 4.25 -13.18
N THR A 196 24.33 4.77 -12.43
CA THR A 196 24.43 6.20 -12.11
C THR A 196 24.89 6.98 -13.34
N THR A 197 24.24 8.11 -13.60
CA THR A 197 24.60 9.00 -14.71
C THR A 197 25.73 9.95 -14.38
N GLU A 198 25.99 10.19 -13.10
CA GLU A 198 27.05 11.05 -12.59
C GLU A 198 27.96 10.23 -11.67
N SER A 199 29.27 10.30 -11.92
CA SER A 199 30.27 9.50 -11.19
C SER A 199 30.36 9.79 -9.68
N ARG A 200 29.93 10.99 -9.26
CA ARG A 200 29.86 11.39 -7.84
C ARG A 200 28.56 10.95 -7.15
N ASP A 201 27.54 10.53 -7.90
CA ASP A 201 26.30 9.98 -7.33
C ASP A 201 26.56 8.52 -6.92
N PRO A 202 26.43 8.17 -5.63
CA PRO A 202 26.84 6.85 -5.15
C PRO A 202 25.94 5.72 -5.71
N ASP A 203 26.54 4.58 -5.99
CA ASP A 203 25.84 3.34 -6.38
C ASP A 203 24.83 2.89 -5.32
N ASN A 204 25.17 3.09 -4.04
CA ASN A 204 24.30 2.74 -2.93
C ASN A 204 23.68 4.01 -2.35
N LEU A 205 22.33 4.08 -2.33
CA LEU A 205 21.61 5.16 -1.69
C LEU A 205 20.91 4.64 -0.43
N PHE A 206 21.15 5.33 0.68
CA PHE A 206 20.38 5.14 1.90
C PHE A 206 19.17 6.06 1.92
N SER A 207 18.08 5.59 2.50
CA SER A 207 16.87 6.39 2.64
C SER A 207 16.12 6.02 3.92
N ILE A 208 15.30 6.96 4.41
CA ILE A 208 14.37 6.72 5.52
C ILE A 208 13.00 7.22 5.08
N GLY A 209 12.07 6.28 4.91
CA GLY A 209 10.67 6.56 4.61
C GLY A 209 9.87 6.82 5.89
N PHE A 210 9.01 7.83 5.85
CA PHE A 210 7.99 8.11 6.87
C PHE A 210 6.64 8.07 6.19
N ALA A 211 5.64 7.46 6.84
CA ALA A 211 4.30 7.46 6.28
C ALA A 211 3.25 7.52 7.39
N GLY A 212 2.09 8.05 7.03
CA GLY A 212 0.96 8.17 7.92
C GLY A 212 -0.36 7.93 7.21
N ARG A 213 -1.34 7.46 7.97
CA ARG A 213 -2.72 7.32 7.54
C ARG A 213 -3.64 7.86 8.62
N ALA A 214 -4.55 8.75 8.21
CA ALA A 214 -5.60 9.30 9.06
C ALA A 214 -6.97 8.94 8.47
N LYS A 215 -7.73 8.07 9.15
CA LYS A 215 -9.07 7.66 8.74
C LYS A 215 -10.06 8.79 9.00
N LEU A 216 -10.63 9.36 7.95
CA LEU A 216 -11.59 10.47 8.00
C LEU A 216 -13.01 9.94 8.20
N THR A 217 -13.42 8.95 7.39
CA THR A 217 -14.72 8.28 7.49
C THR A 217 -14.55 6.77 7.47
N LYS A 218 -15.64 6.01 7.40
CA LYS A 218 -15.57 4.54 7.28
C LYS A 218 -14.86 4.10 5.99
N ARG A 219 -14.95 4.89 4.90
CA ARG A 219 -14.45 4.54 3.57
C ARG A 219 -13.37 5.50 3.05
N LEU A 220 -13.15 6.64 3.69
CA LEU A 220 -12.21 7.68 3.26
C LEU A 220 -11.09 7.84 4.27
N SER A 221 -9.85 7.86 3.78
CA SER A 221 -8.66 8.12 4.59
C SER A 221 -7.74 9.09 3.87
N PHE A 222 -7.11 9.97 4.63
CA PHE A 222 -5.97 10.75 4.19
C PHE A 222 -4.71 9.94 4.42
N VAL A 223 -3.79 9.94 3.44
CA VAL A 223 -2.50 9.28 3.49
C VAL A 223 -1.41 10.24 3.06
N ALA A 224 -0.24 10.09 3.66
CA ALA A 224 0.95 10.85 3.27
C ALA A 224 2.18 9.98 3.47
N ASP A 225 3.18 10.18 2.61
CA ASP A 225 4.51 9.61 2.79
C ASP A 225 5.61 10.58 2.35
N TYR A 226 6.76 10.46 2.99
CA TYR A 226 7.96 11.24 2.73
C TYR A 226 9.17 10.34 2.81
N THR A 227 10.08 10.42 1.85
CA THR A 227 11.32 9.65 1.88
C THR A 227 12.52 10.61 1.92
N PHE A 228 13.25 10.58 3.03
CA PHE A 228 14.50 11.30 3.18
C PHE A 228 15.62 10.49 2.53
N VAL A 229 16.24 11.04 1.50
CA VAL A 229 17.33 10.43 0.71
C VAL A 229 18.55 11.34 0.72
N ASN A 230 18.34 12.61 0.35
CA ASN A 230 19.42 13.59 0.26
C ASN A 230 19.93 13.96 1.65
N GLY A 231 21.25 14.01 1.81
CA GLY A 231 21.90 14.31 3.08
C GLY A 231 22.21 13.11 3.97
N LEU A 232 21.82 11.87 3.59
CA LEU A 232 22.31 10.65 4.27
C LEU A 232 23.70 10.25 3.75
N ASN A 233 23.79 9.86 2.47
CA ASN A 233 25.08 9.53 1.84
C ASN A 233 25.22 10.10 0.43
N ARG A 234 24.24 10.87 -0.03
CA ARG A 234 24.23 11.51 -1.35
C ARG A 234 24.76 12.92 -1.25
N PRO A 235 25.76 13.31 -2.06
CA PRO A 235 26.27 14.68 -2.09
C PRO A 235 25.18 15.69 -2.46
N SER A 236 25.18 16.84 -1.81
CA SER A 236 24.20 17.91 -2.07
C SER A 236 24.58 18.82 -3.24
N ASP A 237 25.84 18.74 -3.70
CA ASP A 237 26.47 19.55 -4.73
C ASP A 237 26.65 18.81 -6.06
N LEU A 238 25.82 17.79 -6.31
CA LEU A 238 25.76 17.12 -7.61
C LEU A 238 25.30 18.12 -8.70
N ALA A 239 25.76 17.94 -9.94
CA ALA A 239 25.34 18.74 -11.08
C ALA A 239 23.83 18.66 -11.30
N GLN A 240 23.25 17.45 -11.21
CA GLN A 240 21.80 17.26 -11.19
C GLN A 240 21.25 17.47 -9.78
N LYS A 241 20.28 18.37 -9.63
CA LYS A 241 19.61 18.61 -8.37
C LYS A 241 18.55 17.55 -8.10
N PHE A 242 18.60 16.93 -6.94
CA PHE A 242 17.63 15.92 -6.48
C PHE A 242 16.88 16.41 -5.24
N TYR A 243 15.65 15.97 -5.11
CA TYR A 243 14.76 16.31 -3.99
C TYR A 243 14.25 15.05 -3.30
N ASN A 244 13.86 15.20 -2.05
CA ASN A 244 13.23 14.10 -1.31
C ASN A 244 11.81 13.86 -1.82
N PRO A 245 11.43 12.60 -2.13
CA PRO A 245 10.07 12.25 -2.52
C PRO A 245 9.07 12.57 -1.41
N LEU A 246 7.99 13.24 -1.76
CA LEU A 246 6.86 13.55 -0.87
C LEU A 246 5.56 13.31 -1.63
N GLY A 247 4.68 12.52 -1.04
CA GLY A 247 3.36 12.24 -1.56
C GLY A 247 2.27 12.45 -0.51
N VAL A 248 1.12 12.94 -0.95
CA VAL A 248 -0.11 13.00 -0.15
C VAL A 248 -1.27 12.45 -0.99
N GLY A 249 -2.27 11.87 -0.36
CA GLY A 249 -3.37 11.27 -1.10
C GLY A 249 -4.63 11.03 -0.27
N LEU A 250 -5.69 10.67 -1.00
CA LEU A 250 -6.95 10.24 -0.45
C LEU A 250 -7.22 8.79 -0.88
N GLU A 251 -7.34 7.88 0.07
CA GLU A 251 -7.77 6.50 -0.15
C GLU A 251 -9.27 6.39 0.01
N ILE A 252 -9.93 5.78 -0.99
CA ILE A 252 -11.37 5.53 -1.03
C ILE A 252 -11.58 4.02 -1.11
N GLU A 253 -12.23 3.44 -0.09
CA GLU A 253 -12.54 2.02 0.00
C GLU A 253 -13.95 1.74 -0.56
N THR A 254 -14.05 0.84 -1.53
CA THR A 254 -15.33 0.35 -2.05
C THR A 254 -15.25 -1.18 -2.12
N GLY A 255 -16.01 -1.89 -1.31
CA GLY A 255 -16.25 -3.34 -1.30
C GLY A 255 -15.35 -4.30 -2.12
N GLY A 256 -14.05 -4.17 -2.11
CA GLY A 256 -13.09 -5.02 -2.86
C GLY A 256 -12.13 -4.23 -3.75
N HIS A 257 -12.36 -2.91 -3.90
CA HIS A 257 -11.44 -2.00 -4.57
C HIS A 257 -10.92 -0.96 -3.59
N VAL A 258 -9.67 -0.54 -3.80
CA VAL A 258 -9.10 0.64 -3.17
C VAL A 258 -8.68 1.59 -4.29
N PHE A 259 -9.28 2.77 -4.28
CA PHE A 259 -8.90 3.87 -5.15
C PHE A 259 -8.07 4.85 -4.34
N SER A 260 -7.01 5.39 -4.95
CA SER A 260 -6.23 6.46 -4.33
C SER A 260 -6.02 7.58 -5.33
N LEU A 261 -6.32 8.80 -4.90
CA LEU A 261 -6.00 10.03 -5.62
C LEU A 261 -4.81 10.66 -4.94
N ASN A 262 -3.74 10.89 -5.68
CA ASN A 262 -2.44 11.20 -5.12
C ASN A 262 -1.85 12.47 -5.74
N PHE A 263 -1.13 13.23 -4.91
CA PHE A 263 -0.29 14.36 -5.33
C PHE A 263 1.14 14.11 -4.83
N MET A 264 2.11 14.23 -5.71
CA MET A 264 3.51 13.96 -5.38
C MET A 264 4.46 14.78 -6.25
N ASN A 265 5.74 14.88 -5.83
CA ASN A 265 6.78 15.48 -6.64
C ASN A 265 7.58 14.46 -7.48
N SER A 266 7.38 13.16 -7.26
CA SER A 266 8.04 12.13 -8.04
C SER A 266 7.34 11.88 -9.38
N GLU A 267 8.13 11.77 -10.45
CA GLU A 267 7.67 11.35 -11.77
C GLU A 267 7.37 9.86 -11.80
N TYR A 268 8.15 9.08 -11.06
CA TYR A 268 8.23 7.64 -11.16
C TYR A 268 7.51 6.93 -10.02
N ILE A 269 7.08 5.72 -10.31
CA ILE A 269 6.19 4.93 -9.44
C ILE A 269 6.96 3.95 -8.55
N SER A 270 8.02 3.33 -9.09
CA SER A 270 8.79 2.30 -8.39
C SER A 270 9.85 2.90 -7.47
N GLU A 271 10.09 2.31 -6.30
CA GLU A 271 11.14 2.69 -5.34
C GLU A 271 12.52 2.75 -6.01
N ASN A 272 12.78 1.79 -6.90
CA ASN A 272 14.04 1.72 -7.66
C ASN A 272 14.22 2.91 -8.62
N SER A 273 13.16 3.64 -8.93
CA SER A 273 13.18 4.81 -9.83
C SER A 273 12.98 6.12 -9.07
N PHE A 274 11.99 6.23 -8.17
CA PHE A 274 11.72 7.54 -7.54
C PHE A 274 12.74 7.91 -6.45
N ILE A 275 13.32 6.95 -5.75
CA ILE A 275 14.34 7.24 -4.72
C ILE A 275 15.57 7.89 -5.34
N PRO A 276 16.15 7.34 -6.43
CA PRO A 276 17.32 7.96 -7.04
C PRO A 276 17.00 9.18 -7.91
N ASP A 277 15.78 9.31 -8.45
CA ASP A 277 15.53 10.21 -9.56
C ASP A 277 14.30 11.14 -9.37
N THR A 278 14.09 11.67 -8.17
CA THR A 278 13.10 12.74 -7.92
C THR A 278 13.75 14.10 -8.14
N LYS A 279 13.47 14.74 -9.30
CA LYS A 279 14.10 15.98 -9.77
C LYS A 279 13.25 17.24 -9.54
N LYS A 280 12.04 17.11 -9.04
CA LYS A 280 11.11 18.22 -8.87
C LYS A 280 10.82 18.51 -7.39
N SER A 281 10.56 19.76 -7.09
CA SER A 281 10.26 20.23 -5.73
C SER A 281 8.86 20.80 -5.64
N TRP A 282 8.14 20.47 -4.56
CA TRP A 282 6.87 21.09 -4.23
C TRP A 282 6.94 22.63 -4.18
N LYS A 283 8.08 23.18 -3.68
CA LYS A 283 8.29 24.63 -3.56
C LYS A 283 8.29 25.36 -4.90
N HIS A 284 8.62 24.67 -5.99
CA HIS A 284 8.75 25.26 -7.33
C HIS A 284 7.64 24.73 -8.28
N GLY A 285 6.49 24.33 -7.74
CA GLY A 285 5.36 23.86 -8.55
C GLY A 285 5.54 22.46 -9.15
N GLY A 286 6.59 21.74 -8.80
CA GLY A 286 6.82 20.36 -9.25
C GLY A 286 5.93 19.38 -8.52
N VAL A 287 4.61 19.57 -8.64
CA VAL A 287 3.57 18.71 -8.07
C VAL A 287 2.83 18.04 -9.20
N ARG A 288 2.63 16.74 -9.09
CA ARG A 288 1.92 15.91 -10.05
C ARG A 288 0.70 15.28 -9.43
N PHE A 289 -0.30 15.10 -10.25
CA PHE A 289 -1.43 14.23 -9.96
C PHE A 289 -1.10 12.79 -10.34
N GLY A 290 -1.65 11.85 -9.62
CA GLY A 290 -1.64 10.43 -9.96
C GLY A 290 -2.82 9.72 -9.31
N PHE A 291 -3.13 8.55 -9.83
CA PHE A 291 -4.12 7.68 -9.20
C PHE A 291 -3.61 6.25 -9.10
N THR A 292 -4.20 5.53 -8.17
CA THR A 292 -4.00 4.07 -8.02
C THR A 292 -5.36 3.40 -7.98
N ILE A 293 -5.51 2.33 -8.75
CA ILE A 293 -6.65 1.42 -8.70
C ILE A 293 -6.10 0.05 -8.30
N SER A 294 -6.61 -0.50 -7.22
CA SER A 294 -6.25 -1.82 -6.71
C SER A 294 -7.51 -2.65 -6.56
N ARG A 295 -7.47 -3.89 -7.05
CA ARG A 295 -8.56 -4.86 -6.95
C ARG A 295 -8.06 -6.22 -6.51
N ASN A 296 -8.58 -6.67 -5.38
CA ASN A 296 -8.30 -8.00 -4.86
C ASN A 296 -9.25 -9.06 -5.45
N PHE A 297 -8.66 -10.17 -5.89
CA PHE A 297 -9.34 -11.37 -6.34
C PHE A 297 -8.89 -12.53 -5.46
N THR A 298 -9.82 -13.27 -4.87
CA THR A 298 -9.51 -14.51 -4.18
C THR A 298 -9.51 -15.65 -5.20
N LEU A 299 -8.32 -16.15 -5.58
CA LEU A 299 -8.18 -17.17 -6.64
C LEU A 299 -8.63 -18.55 -6.18
N PHE A 300 -8.38 -18.90 -4.92
CA PHE A 300 -8.75 -20.20 -4.35
C PHE A 300 -9.53 -19.99 -3.06
N LYS A 301 -10.81 -20.39 -3.05
CA LYS A 301 -11.63 -20.37 -1.84
C LYS A 301 -11.18 -21.50 -0.91
N SER A 302 -10.77 -21.18 0.32
CA SER A 302 -10.63 -22.19 1.38
C SER A 302 -12.01 -22.70 1.76
N LYS A 303 -12.16 -24.02 1.98
CA LYS A 303 -13.44 -24.63 2.42
C LYS A 303 -13.97 -24.01 3.73
N ASP A 304 -13.11 -23.41 4.55
CA ASP A 304 -13.48 -22.79 5.83
C ASP A 304 -14.04 -21.34 5.68
N LYS A 305 -13.96 -20.71 4.50
CA LYS A 305 -14.46 -19.35 4.28
C LYS A 305 -15.95 -19.24 3.98
N ASP A 306 -16.64 -20.35 3.65
CA ASP A 306 -18.09 -20.33 3.37
C ASP A 306 -18.94 -19.97 4.61
N LEU A 307 -18.38 -20.08 5.82
CA LEU A 307 -19.01 -19.66 7.07
C LEU A 307 -18.84 -18.17 7.39
N GLN A 308 -17.80 -17.51 6.86
CA GLN A 308 -17.52 -16.09 7.12
C GLN A 308 -18.09 -15.13 6.08
N SER A 309 -18.43 -15.59 4.88
CA SER A 309 -18.95 -14.75 3.79
C SER A 309 -20.44 -14.41 3.90
N LYS A 310 -21.15 -15.00 4.86
CA LYS A 310 -22.59 -14.76 5.09
C LYS A 310 -22.91 -13.69 6.13
N ILE A 311 -21.89 -12.95 6.63
CA ILE A 311 -22.07 -11.91 7.65
C ILE A 311 -21.44 -10.60 7.12
N TYR A 312 -22.03 -10.05 6.05
CA TYR A 312 -21.85 -8.63 5.66
C TYR A 312 -23.18 -8.09 5.12
#